data_f5f22907c11ef8636ad0c4336a4c2c4b
#
_entry.id   f5f22907c11ef8636ad0c4336a4c2c4b
#
_cell.length_a   1.000
_cell.length_b   1.000
_cell.length_c   1.000
_cell.angle_alpha   90.00
_cell.angle_beta   90.00
_cell.angle_gamma   90.00
#
_symmetry.space_group_name_H-M   'P 1'
#
loop_
_entity.id
_entity.type
_entity.pdbx_description
1 polymer ?
#
loop_
_entity_poly.entity_id
_entity_poly.type
_entity_poly.pdbx_seq_one_letter_code
_entity_poly.pdbx_strand_id
1 'polypeptide(L)'
;MSDAVIELQNVVKKYDKIAVVNNLSLEVKKGEIFGFLGPNGAGKSTSINMMVGLLKPTSGNILFNGKDSSYLDEKEIGICPQDVVLWNNLTCFENLYMIGKMYDIPKKTLKERILVILEKLHLTDKKDELVSSLSGGMKRRMNIAMATIHNPSVVVLDEPSEGLDPQSRRLLWDYILHQKELGHTVILTTHLMDEADMLSDRVAIIDHGQLLKLDTPKKLKQIIGNGDTVQLELDNSEDNTKIINKLKGISDLNNIFEADEKIILVLLDAVKKLPDIIHLVESNDSKIVDISIRQNTLEDVFIELTGRQLRE
;
A
#
# COMPACT_ATOMS: atom_id res chain seq x y z
N MET A 1 -13.61 -23.26 4.63
CA MET A 1 -12.49 -23.25 3.67
C MET A 1 -11.79 -21.92 3.87
N SER A 2 -10.46 -21.87 3.88
CA SER A 2 -9.71 -20.62 3.97
C SER A 2 -10.07 -19.73 2.77
N ASP A 3 -10.30 -18.44 3.01
CA ASP A 3 -10.55 -17.45 1.95
C ASP A 3 -9.22 -16.93 1.37
N ALA A 4 -8.12 -17.60 1.70
CA ALA A 4 -6.79 -17.27 1.27
C ALA A 4 -6.52 -17.76 -0.16
N VAL A 5 -6.02 -16.85 -1.01
CA VAL A 5 -5.54 -17.17 -2.36
C VAL A 5 -4.08 -17.58 -2.34
N ILE A 6 -3.26 -16.97 -1.46
CA ILE A 6 -1.86 -17.33 -1.25
C ILE A 6 -1.62 -17.52 0.24
N GLU A 7 -0.91 -18.59 0.61
CA GLU A 7 -0.48 -18.87 1.97
C GLU A 7 1.02 -19.16 2.00
N LEU A 8 1.73 -18.48 2.87
CA LEU A 8 3.14 -18.76 3.19
C LEU A 8 3.19 -19.44 4.55
N GLN A 9 3.87 -20.59 4.63
CA GLN A 9 3.98 -21.39 5.84
C GLN A 9 5.46 -21.59 6.18
N ASN A 10 5.96 -20.83 7.16
CA ASN A 10 7.35 -20.87 7.67
C ASN A 10 8.39 -20.77 6.55
N VAL A 11 8.16 -19.87 5.59
CA VAL A 11 8.98 -19.73 4.39
C VAL A 11 10.32 -19.11 4.74
N VAL A 12 11.40 -19.76 4.29
CA VAL A 12 12.79 -19.29 4.43
C VAL A 12 13.43 -19.22 3.06
N LYS A 13 14.14 -18.13 2.78
CA LYS A 13 15.04 -18.02 1.63
C LYS A 13 16.42 -17.62 2.08
N LYS A 14 17.41 -18.46 1.77
CA LYS A 14 18.82 -18.19 2.02
C LYS A 14 19.57 -18.08 0.70
N TYR A 15 20.49 -17.13 0.65
CA TYR A 15 21.54 -17.05 -0.33
C TYR A 15 22.87 -17.25 0.43
N ASP A 16 23.55 -18.32 0.15
CA ASP A 16 24.69 -18.80 0.92
C ASP A 16 24.34 -18.94 2.42
N LYS A 17 24.94 -18.11 3.28
CA LYS A 17 24.71 -18.12 4.74
C LYS A 17 23.71 -17.05 5.21
N ILE A 18 23.24 -16.19 4.31
CA ILE A 18 22.37 -15.05 4.66
C ILE A 18 20.91 -15.42 4.41
N ALA A 19 20.08 -15.37 5.44
CA ALA A 19 18.65 -15.51 5.32
C ALA A 19 18.03 -14.17 4.92
N VAL A 20 17.62 -14.04 3.65
CA VAL A 20 16.94 -12.83 3.13
C VAL A 20 15.44 -12.84 3.50
N VAL A 21 14.84 -14.04 3.58
CA VAL A 21 13.51 -14.26 4.16
C VAL A 21 13.65 -15.30 5.23
N ASN A 22 13.13 -15.02 6.43
CA ASN A 22 13.35 -15.82 7.61
C ASN A 22 12.04 -16.13 8.34
N ASN A 23 11.56 -17.35 8.18
CA ASN A 23 10.36 -17.88 8.84
C ASN A 23 9.09 -17.05 8.59
N LEU A 24 8.90 -16.63 7.34
CA LEU A 24 7.75 -15.80 6.95
C LEU A 24 6.50 -16.68 6.84
N SER A 25 5.47 -16.33 7.64
CA SER A 25 4.14 -16.95 7.60
C SER A 25 3.07 -15.88 7.51
N LEU A 26 2.25 -15.92 6.46
CA LEU A 26 1.14 -15.01 6.24
C LEU A 26 0.17 -15.59 5.21
N GLU A 27 -1.01 -14.99 5.13
CA GLU A 27 -2.02 -15.29 4.12
C GLU A 27 -2.47 -14.03 3.38
N VAL A 28 -2.71 -14.15 2.09
CA VAL A 28 -3.34 -13.14 1.25
C VAL A 28 -4.75 -13.61 0.90
N LYS A 29 -5.74 -12.78 1.18
CA LYS A 29 -7.16 -13.11 0.96
C LYS A 29 -7.59 -12.76 -0.46
N LYS A 30 -8.57 -13.49 -0.96
CA LYS A 30 -9.14 -13.23 -2.28
C LYS A 30 -9.81 -11.86 -2.35
N GLY A 31 -9.50 -11.09 -3.40
CA GLY A 31 -10.12 -9.78 -3.67
C GLY A 31 -9.64 -8.64 -2.77
N GLU A 32 -8.60 -8.85 -1.94
CA GLU A 32 -7.98 -7.76 -1.17
C GLU A 32 -6.82 -7.10 -1.94
N ILE A 33 -6.50 -5.88 -1.57
CA ILE A 33 -5.19 -5.27 -1.85
C ILE A 33 -4.30 -5.52 -0.63
N PHE A 34 -3.26 -6.32 -0.82
CA PHE A 34 -2.32 -6.69 0.22
C PHE A 34 -0.98 -5.97 0.01
N GLY A 35 -0.59 -5.12 0.97
CA GLY A 35 0.64 -4.36 0.93
C GLY A 35 1.79 -5.02 1.69
N PHE A 36 2.96 -5.13 1.05
CA PHE A 36 4.23 -5.41 1.71
C PHE A 36 4.97 -4.11 1.93
N LEU A 37 5.06 -3.66 3.17
CA LEU A 37 5.73 -2.43 3.56
C LEU A 37 7.05 -2.75 4.25
N GLY A 38 8.12 -2.07 3.86
CA GLY A 38 9.42 -2.20 4.50
C GLY A 38 10.53 -1.54 3.69
N PRO A 39 11.73 -1.36 4.29
CA PRO A 39 12.85 -0.72 3.62
C PRO A 39 13.41 -1.55 2.47
N ASN A 40 14.27 -0.93 1.68
CA ASN A 40 15.04 -1.65 0.65
C ASN A 40 15.91 -2.72 1.32
N GLY A 41 15.89 -3.92 0.74
CA GLY A 41 16.58 -5.08 1.31
C GLY A 41 15.83 -5.82 2.43
N ALA A 42 14.59 -5.42 2.79
CA ALA A 42 13.78 -6.13 3.78
C ALA A 42 13.31 -7.53 3.34
N GLY A 43 13.51 -7.90 2.07
CA GLY A 43 13.09 -9.20 1.52
C GLY A 43 11.76 -9.17 0.77
N LYS A 44 11.17 -7.99 0.49
CA LYS A 44 9.87 -7.82 -0.18
C LYS A 44 9.81 -8.51 -1.55
N SER A 45 10.67 -8.10 -2.50
CA SER A 45 10.72 -8.66 -3.86
C SER A 45 11.07 -10.15 -3.85
N THR A 46 11.95 -10.60 -2.92
CA THR A 46 12.26 -12.02 -2.74
C THR A 46 11.02 -12.81 -2.32
N SER A 47 10.24 -12.27 -1.37
CA SER A 47 9.00 -12.90 -0.90
C SER A 47 7.96 -12.99 -2.02
N ILE A 48 7.77 -11.91 -2.77
CA ILE A 48 6.87 -11.89 -3.94
C ILE A 48 7.31 -12.91 -4.99
N ASN A 49 8.58 -12.94 -5.38
CA ASN A 49 9.08 -13.88 -6.38
C ASN A 49 8.87 -15.35 -5.96
N MET A 50 8.90 -15.62 -4.65
CA MET A 50 8.54 -16.95 -4.14
C MET A 50 7.04 -17.22 -4.21
N MET A 51 6.19 -16.23 -3.90
CA MET A 51 4.72 -16.35 -3.96
C MET A 51 4.21 -16.69 -5.36
N VAL A 52 4.83 -16.08 -6.37
CA VAL A 52 4.45 -16.27 -7.79
C VAL A 52 5.19 -17.42 -8.47
N GLY A 53 5.96 -18.21 -7.72
CA GLY A 53 6.65 -19.39 -8.24
C GLY A 53 7.93 -19.11 -9.05
N LEU A 54 8.35 -17.85 -9.19
CA LEU A 54 9.59 -17.48 -9.89
C LEU A 54 10.84 -17.88 -9.11
N LEU A 55 10.70 -18.04 -7.79
CA LEU A 55 11.81 -18.41 -6.91
C LEU A 55 11.36 -19.49 -5.94
N LYS A 56 12.14 -20.58 -5.84
CA LYS A 56 11.85 -21.62 -4.85
C LYS A 56 12.35 -21.21 -3.45
N PRO A 57 11.56 -21.42 -2.38
CA PRO A 57 12.03 -21.25 -1.01
C PRO A 57 13.16 -22.26 -0.68
N THR A 58 14.00 -21.93 0.28
CA THR A 58 15.00 -22.86 0.84
C THR A 58 14.32 -23.89 1.76
N SER A 59 13.29 -23.46 2.50
CA SER A 59 12.41 -24.30 3.31
C SER A 59 11.06 -23.62 3.53
N GLY A 60 10.08 -24.35 4.05
CA GLY A 60 8.71 -23.92 4.18
C GLY A 60 7.89 -24.19 2.92
N ASN A 61 6.60 -23.90 2.97
CA ASN A 61 5.67 -24.17 1.88
C ASN A 61 4.94 -22.90 1.45
N ILE A 62 4.60 -22.84 0.16
CA ILE A 62 3.75 -21.79 -0.40
C ILE A 62 2.59 -22.47 -1.11
N LEU A 63 1.38 -22.09 -0.72
CA LEU A 63 0.16 -22.61 -1.33
C LEU A 63 -0.51 -21.50 -2.15
N PHE A 64 -1.02 -21.87 -3.31
CA PHE A 64 -1.88 -21.04 -4.15
C PHE A 64 -3.22 -21.73 -4.31
N ASN A 65 -4.31 -21.07 -3.90
CA ASN A 65 -5.65 -21.68 -3.84
C ASN A 65 -5.65 -23.05 -3.10
N GLY A 66 -4.87 -23.16 -2.03
CA GLY A 66 -4.74 -24.39 -1.23
C GLY A 66 -3.89 -25.51 -1.86
N LYS A 67 -3.27 -25.27 -3.03
CA LYS A 67 -2.36 -26.21 -3.71
C LYS A 67 -0.93 -25.69 -3.65
N ASP A 68 0.05 -26.59 -3.71
CA ASP A 68 1.45 -26.20 -3.80
C ASP A 68 1.70 -25.23 -4.97
N SER A 69 2.45 -24.17 -4.73
CA SER A 69 2.70 -23.10 -5.73
C SER A 69 3.42 -23.58 -7.00
N SER A 70 4.02 -24.79 -6.99
CA SER A 70 4.54 -25.42 -8.20
C SER A 70 3.50 -25.81 -9.24
N TYR A 71 2.19 -25.83 -8.85
CA TYR A 71 1.06 -26.09 -9.73
C TYR A 71 0.35 -24.80 -10.15
N LEU A 72 0.98 -23.65 -9.97
CA LEU A 72 0.44 -22.36 -10.35
C LEU A 72 0.21 -22.29 -11.87
N ASP A 73 -1.00 -21.91 -12.29
CA ASP A 73 -1.25 -21.54 -13.69
C ASP A 73 -0.78 -20.09 -13.92
N GLU A 74 0.18 -19.91 -14.80
CA GLU A 74 0.70 -18.58 -15.16
C GLU A 74 -0.39 -17.62 -15.66
N LYS A 75 -1.53 -18.14 -16.16
CA LYS A 75 -2.69 -17.33 -16.57
C LYS A 75 -3.44 -16.71 -15.39
N GLU A 76 -3.27 -17.22 -14.20
CA GLU A 76 -3.92 -16.69 -12.99
C GLU A 76 -3.17 -15.51 -12.38
N ILE A 77 -1.91 -15.25 -12.78
CA ILE A 77 -1.07 -14.21 -12.21
C ILE A 77 -0.59 -13.22 -13.27
N GLY A 78 -0.73 -11.93 -12.97
CA GLY A 78 -0.10 -10.85 -13.69
C GLY A 78 1.00 -10.21 -12.85
N ILE A 79 2.20 -10.06 -13.41
CA ILE A 79 3.35 -9.53 -12.68
C ILE A 79 3.82 -8.24 -13.35
N CYS A 80 3.91 -7.17 -12.56
CA CYS A 80 4.56 -5.92 -12.92
C CYS A 80 5.83 -5.78 -12.08
N PRO A 81 7.02 -6.06 -12.63
CA PRO A 81 8.27 -5.92 -11.90
C PRO A 81 8.64 -4.46 -11.64
N GLN A 82 9.59 -4.21 -10.73
CA GLN A 82 10.12 -2.90 -10.42
C GLN A 82 10.69 -2.23 -11.67
N ASP A 83 11.49 -2.96 -12.45
CA ASP A 83 11.99 -2.47 -13.73
C ASP A 83 10.88 -2.41 -14.77
N VAL A 84 10.93 -1.39 -15.63
CA VAL A 84 9.99 -1.23 -16.74
C VAL A 84 10.41 -2.14 -17.88
N VAL A 85 9.63 -3.20 -18.12
CA VAL A 85 9.87 -4.20 -19.17
C VAL A 85 8.89 -3.98 -20.31
N LEU A 86 9.31 -3.25 -21.34
CA LEU A 86 8.52 -2.89 -22.52
C LEU A 86 9.35 -3.06 -23.80
N TRP A 87 8.69 -3.43 -24.90
CA TRP A 87 9.30 -3.42 -26.22
C TRP A 87 9.32 -2.01 -26.78
N ASN A 88 10.47 -1.34 -26.69
CA ASN A 88 10.63 0.07 -27.03
C ASN A 88 10.33 0.41 -28.50
N ASN A 89 10.49 -0.54 -29.41
CA ASN A 89 10.26 -0.39 -30.85
C ASN A 89 8.83 -0.75 -31.28
N LEU A 90 7.96 -1.07 -30.33
CA LEU A 90 6.54 -1.30 -30.55
C LEU A 90 5.72 -0.14 -30.00
N THR A 91 4.54 0.07 -30.58
CA THR A 91 3.56 1.04 -30.06
C THR A 91 2.95 0.55 -28.75
N CYS A 92 2.21 1.44 -28.05
CA CYS A 92 1.45 1.04 -26.87
C CYS A 92 0.47 -0.10 -27.21
N PHE A 93 -0.25 0.03 -28.32
CA PHE A 93 -1.20 -0.99 -28.77
C PHE A 93 -0.50 -2.33 -29.05
N GLU A 94 0.62 -2.30 -29.78
CA GLU A 94 1.37 -3.51 -30.15
C GLU A 94 1.96 -4.24 -28.96
N ASN A 95 2.48 -3.51 -27.95
CA ASN A 95 2.94 -4.10 -26.70
C ASN A 95 1.84 -4.93 -26.04
N LEU A 96 0.66 -4.34 -25.83
CA LEU A 96 -0.47 -5.03 -25.23
C LEU A 96 -1.01 -6.16 -26.12
N TYR A 97 -1.01 -5.97 -27.44
CA TYR A 97 -1.46 -6.97 -28.37
C TYR A 97 -0.56 -8.22 -28.35
N MET A 98 0.77 -8.02 -28.28
CA MET A 98 1.73 -9.12 -28.17
C MET A 98 1.51 -9.96 -26.93
N ILE A 99 1.45 -9.31 -25.74
CA ILE A 99 1.16 -10.02 -24.48
C ILE A 99 -0.17 -10.76 -24.56
N GLY A 100 -1.25 -10.08 -24.98
CA GLY A 100 -2.55 -10.73 -25.05
C GLY A 100 -2.59 -11.92 -26.02
N LYS A 101 -1.76 -11.91 -27.07
CA LYS A 101 -1.60 -13.06 -27.96
C LYS A 101 -0.83 -14.21 -27.32
N MET A 102 0.15 -13.93 -26.45
CA MET A 102 0.87 -14.96 -25.69
C MET A 102 -0.04 -15.70 -24.71
N TYR A 103 -1.11 -15.02 -24.24
CA TYR A 103 -2.16 -15.62 -23.39
C TYR A 103 -3.37 -16.15 -24.16
N ASP A 104 -3.26 -16.34 -25.48
CA ASP A 104 -4.28 -16.89 -26.38
C ASP A 104 -5.62 -16.13 -26.40
N ILE A 105 -5.62 -14.83 -26.07
CA ILE A 105 -6.83 -14.02 -26.06
C ILE A 105 -7.36 -13.85 -27.51
N PRO A 106 -8.65 -14.14 -27.78
CA PRO A 106 -9.25 -13.97 -29.10
C PRO A 106 -9.10 -12.53 -29.63
N LYS A 107 -8.75 -12.37 -30.92
CA LYS A 107 -8.39 -11.09 -31.53
C LYS A 107 -9.42 -9.97 -31.28
N LYS A 108 -10.73 -10.28 -31.35
CA LYS A 108 -11.79 -9.29 -31.12
C LYS A 108 -11.80 -8.80 -29.69
N THR A 109 -11.87 -9.73 -28.75
CA THR A 109 -11.84 -9.45 -27.29
C THR A 109 -10.57 -8.70 -26.89
N LEU A 110 -9.42 -9.10 -27.43
CA LEU A 110 -8.14 -8.45 -27.14
C LEU A 110 -8.12 -6.98 -27.57
N LYS A 111 -8.61 -6.67 -28.78
CA LYS A 111 -8.68 -5.28 -29.25
C LYS A 111 -9.57 -4.41 -28.34
N GLU A 112 -10.75 -4.91 -28.00
CA GLU A 112 -11.69 -4.22 -27.11
C GLU A 112 -11.04 -3.98 -25.72
N ARG A 113 -10.40 -5.01 -25.17
CA ARG A 113 -9.74 -4.93 -23.84
C ARG A 113 -8.55 -3.95 -23.85
N ILE A 114 -7.74 -3.92 -24.91
CA ILE A 114 -6.64 -2.96 -25.06
C ILE A 114 -7.17 -1.54 -24.99
N LEU A 115 -8.24 -1.21 -25.71
CA LEU A 115 -8.79 0.14 -25.73
C LEU A 115 -9.31 0.56 -24.34
N VAL A 116 -10.00 -0.34 -23.64
CA VAL A 116 -10.49 -0.09 -22.28
C VAL A 116 -9.33 0.15 -21.31
N ILE A 117 -8.27 -0.66 -21.37
CA ILE A 117 -7.11 -0.51 -20.46
C ILE A 117 -6.37 0.81 -20.77
N LEU A 118 -6.14 1.15 -22.04
CA LEU A 118 -5.49 2.39 -22.41
C LEU A 118 -6.31 3.62 -21.98
N GLU A 119 -7.63 3.55 -22.05
CA GLU A 119 -8.53 4.61 -21.56
C GLU A 119 -8.40 4.76 -20.04
N LYS A 120 -8.49 3.68 -19.28
CA LYS A 120 -8.37 3.67 -17.80
C LYS A 120 -7.01 4.20 -17.32
N LEU A 121 -5.96 4.00 -18.12
CA LEU A 121 -4.62 4.47 -17.81
C LEU A 121 -4.27 5.83 -18.43
N HIS A 122 -5.25 6.52 -19.06
CA HIS A 122 -5.06 7.79 -19.74
C HIS A 122 -3.92 7.75 -20.78
N LEU A 123 -3.94 6.71 -21.62
CA LEU A 123 -2.97 6.48 -22.69
C LEU A 123 -3.63 6.33 -24.08
N THR A 124 -4.92 6.62 -24.22
CA THR A 124 -5.69 6.47 -25.47
C THR A 124 -5.04 7.23 -26.62
N ASP A 125 -4.64 8.48 -26.38
CA ASP A 125 -4.01 9.34 -27.41
C ASP A 125 -2.60 8.89 -27.78
N LYS A 126 -2.01 7.98 -26.98
CA LYS A 126 -0.66 7.43 -27.18
C LYS A 126 -0.67 6.01 -27.75
N LYS A 127 -1.86 5.46 -28.08
CA LYS A 127 -2.00 4.06 -28.48
C LYS A 127 -1.11 3.65 -29.65
N ASP A 128 -0.94 4.55 -30.63
CA ASP A 128 -0.19 4.31 -31.86
C ASP A 128 1.23 4.91 -31.80
N GLU A 129 1.65 5.51 -30.67
CA GLU A 129 3.00 6.00 -30.46
C GLU A 129 3.93 4.88 -29.96
N LEU A 130 5.19 4.95 -30.37
CA LEU A 130 6.24 4.04 -29.90
C LEU A 130 6.45 4.25 -28.40
N VAL A 131 6.60 3.15 -27.65
CA VAL A 131 6.84 3.21 -26.22
C VAL A 131 8.13 3.94 -25.86
N SER A 132 9.13 3.95 -26.75
CA SER A 132 10.37 4.71 -26.58
C SER A 132 10.13 6.22 -26.37
N SER A 133 9.08 6.79 -26.96
CA SER A 133 8.74 8.23 -26.89
C SER A 133 7.98 8.62 -25.60
N LEU A 134 7.50 7.66 -24.81
CA LEU A 134 6.71 7.89 -23.61
C LEU A 134 7.54 8.43 -22.45
N SER A 135 6.92 9.25 -21.59
CA SER A 135 7.50 9.62 -20.30
C SER A 135 7.65 8.42 -19.37
N GLY A 136 8.49 8.54 -18.33
CA GLY A 136 8.68 7.47 -17.33
C GLY A 136 7.36 7.02 -16.70
N GLY A 137 6.50 7.95 -16.30
CA GLY A 137 5.19 7.65 -15.74
C GLY A 137 4.25 6.95 -16.74
N MET A 138 4.28 7.32 -18.02
CA MET A 138 3.52 6.63 -19.06
C MET A 138 4.04 5.20 -19.27
N LYS A 139 5.36 5.01 -19.29
CA LYS A 139 5.99 3.69 -19.38
C LYS A 139 5.59 2.80 -18.20
N ARG A 140 5.59 3.35 -16.99
CA ARG A 140 5.17 2.61 -15.78
C ARG A 140 3.71 2.16 -15.89
N ARG A 141 2.81 3.05 -16.33
CA ARG A 141 1.39 2.70 -16.57
C ARG A 141 1.24 1.62 -17.64
N MET A 142 2.04 1.69 -18.72
CA MET A 142 2.08 0.62 -19.73
C MET A 142 2.54 -0.73 -19.17
N ASN A 143 3.54 -0.72 -18.27
CA ASN A 143 4.04 -1.94 -17.63
C ASN A 143 2.95 -2.65 -16.84
N ILE A 144 2.13 -1.88 -16.10
CA ILE A 144 0.98 -2.43 -15.35
C ILE A 144 -0.13 -2.89 -16.31
N ALA A 145 -0.38 -2.16 -17.39
CA ALA A 145 -1.33 -2.61 -18.43
C ALA A 145 -0.98 -3.99 -18.97
N MET A 146 0.32 -4.25 -19.21
CA MET A 146 0.79 -5.56 -19.68
C MET A 146 0.55 -6.66 -18.65
N ALA A 147 0.71 -6.37 -17.36
CA ALA A 147 0.45 -7.32 -16.28
C ALA A 147 -1.04 -7.67 -16.13
N THR A 148 -1.95 -6.82 -16.61
CA THR A 148 -3.40 -6.98 -16.39
C THR A 148 -4.19 -7.36 -17.65
N ILE A 149 -3.58 -7.32 -18.84
CA ILE A 149 -4.29 -7.51 -20.12
C ILE A 149 -4.97 -8.87 -20.25
N HIS A 150 -4.41 -9.92 -19.64
CA HIS A 150 -4.97 -11.29 -19.68
C HIS A 150 -6.04 -11.52 -18.60
N ASN A 151 -6.35 -10.52 -17.77
CA ASN A 151 -7.36 -10.58 -16.71
C ASN A 151 -7.06 -11.63 -15.63
N PRO A 152 -5.88 -11.56 -14.99
CA PRO A 152 -5.46 -12.52 -13.98
C PRO A 152 -6.30 -12.41 -12.70
N SER A 153 -6.41 -13.49 -11.93
CA SER A 153 -7.07 -13.44 -10.61
C SER A 153 -6.22 -12.75 -9.54
N VAL A 154 -4.89 -12.75 -9.73
CA VAL A 154 -3.92 -12.10 -8.85
C VAL A 154 -3.01 -11.17 -9.66
N VAL A 155 -2.90 -9.93 -9.23
CA VAL A 155 -1.98 -8.92 -9.80
C VAL A 155 -0.89 -8.61 -8.80
N VAL A 156 0.36 -8.75 -9.20
CA VAL A 156 1.53 -8.49 -8.36
C VAL A 156 2.28 -7.29 -8.90
N LEU A 157 2.48 -6.30 -8.05
CA LEU A 157 3.10 -5.02 -8.38
C LEU A 157 4.31 -4.78 -7.47
N ASP A 158 5.51 -4.80 -8.05
CA ASP A 158 6.73 -4.53 -7.29
C ASP A 158 7.10 -3.04 -7.41
N GLU A 159 7.02 -2.29 -6.29
CA GLU A 159 7.30 -0.85 -6.19
C GLU A 159 6.60 -0.01 -7.28
N PRO A 160 5.26 -0.11 -7.45
CA PRO A 160 4.57 0.41 -8.63
C PRO A 160 4.66 1.93 -8.81
N SER A 161 4.78 2.69 -7.73
CA SER A 161 4.79 4.17 -7.75
C SER A 161 6.18 4.78 -7.63
N GLU A 162 7.24 3.98 -7.59
CA GLU A 162 8.60 4.49 -7.45
C GLU A 162 8.98 5.45 -8.59
N GLY A 163 9.55 6.59 -8.23
CA GLY A 163 10.01 7.60 -9.21
C GLY A 163 8.90 8.33 -9.98
N LEU A 164 7.63 8.15 -9.62
CA LEU A 164 6.52 8.85 -10.25
C LEU A 164 6.25 10.21 -9.62
N ASP A 165 5.91 11.18 -10.48
CA ASP A 165 5.35 12.45 -10.02
C ASP A 165 3.97 12.25 -9.35
N PRO A 166 3.50 13.20 -8.52
CA PRO A 166 2.25 13.04 -7.77
C PRO A 166 1.02 12.79 -8.64
N GLN A 167 0.95 13.38 -9.84
CA GLN A 167 -0.17 13.20 -10.75
C GLN A 167 -0.18 11.79 -11.36
N SER A 168 0.97 11.34 -11.85
CA SER A 168 1.13 9.98 -12.39
C SER A 168 0.87 8.92 -11.34
N ARG A 169 1.31 9.17 -10.09
CA ARG A 169 1.05 8.29 -8.95
C ARG A 169 -0.44 8.14 -8.67
N ARG A 170 -1.20 9.24 -8.63
CA ARG A 170 -2.65 9.20 -8.39
C ARG A 170 -3.39 8.42 -9.47
N LEU A 171 -3.08 8.65 -10.75
CA LEU A 171 -3.67 7.88 -11.86
C LEU A 171 -3.39 6.39 -11.74
N LEU A 172 -2.20 6.03 -11.28
CA LEU A 172 -1.83 4.64 -11.03
C LEU A 172 -2.61 4.04 -9.87
N TRP A 173 -2.75 4.76 -8.77
CA TRP A 173 -3.52 4.33 -7.60
C TRP A 173 -4.99 4.08 -7.96
N ASP A 174 -5.61 4.99 -8.72
CA ASP A 174 -6.99 4.83 -9.20
C ASP A 174 -7.13 3.53 -10.03
N TYR A 175 -6.14 3.23 -10.87
CA TYR A 175 -6.14 1.99 -11.64
C TYR A 175 -5.98 0.74 -10.77
N ILE A 176 -5.13 0.79 -9.74
CA ILE A 176 -4.96 -0.31 -8.77
C ILE A 176 -6.25 -0.57 -7.99
N LEU A 177 -6.90 0.49 -7.50
CA LEU A 177 -8.20 0.38 -6.84
C LEU A 177 -9.27 -0.21 -7.77
N HIS A 178 -9.26 0.19 -9.04
CA HIS A 178 -10.17 -0.39 -10.04
C HIS A 178 -9.94 -1.89 -10.28
N GLN A 179 -8.69 -2.38 -10.19
CA GLN A 179 -8.43 -3.84 -10.27
C GLN A 179 -9.12 -4.59 -9.13
N LYS A 180 -9.11 -4.04 -7.92
CA LYS A 180 -9.85 -4.61 -6.78
C LYS A 180 -11.37 -4.59 -7.02
N GLU A 181 -11.93 -3.51 -7.56
CA GLU A 181 -13.36 -3.42 -7.91
C GLU A 181 -13.78 -4.49 -8.91
N LEU A 182 -12.88 -4.88 -9.82
CA LEU A 182 -13.09 -5.99 -10.74
C LEU A 182 -13.01 -7.38 -10.07
N GLY A 183 -12.68 -7.43 -8.77
CA GLY A 183 -12.58 -8.67 -7.99
C GLY A 183 -11.19 -9.31 -8.04
N HIS A 184 -10.18 -8.65 -8.59
CA HIS A 184 -8.83 -9.16 -8.58
C HIS A 184 -8.20 -9.00 -7.18
N THR A 185 -7.35 -9.94 -6.81
CA THR A 185 -6.46 -9.80 -5.66
C THR A 185 -5.23 -9.02 -6.11
N VAL A 186 -4.85 -7.98 -5.39
CA VAL A 186 -3.64 -7.20 -5.70
C VAL A 186 -2.63 -7.36 -4.58
N ILE A 187 -1.40 -7.69 -4.92
CA ILE A 187 -0.26 -7.71 -3.99
C ILE A 187 0.70 -6.64 -4.45
N LEU A 188 1.01 -5.70 -3.58
CA LEU A 188 1.99 -4.66 -3.89
C LEU A 188 3.10 -4.60 -2.86
N THR A 189 4.33 -4.41 -3.32
CA THR A 189 5.43 -3.99 -2.44
C THR A 189 5.59 -2.50 -2.52
N THR A 190 5.94 -1.90 -1.42
CA THR A 190 6.30 -0.49 -1.38
C THR A 190 7.15 -0.15 -0.17
N HIS A 191 7.93 0.90 -0.27
CA HIS A 191 8.54 1.59 0.86
C HIS A 191 7.81 2.92 1.14
N LEU A 192 6.84 3.30 0.28
CA LEU A 192 6.05 4.53 0.44
C LEU A 192 4.88 4.26 1.39
N MET A 193 4.92 4.88 2.57
CA MET A 193 3.90 4.71 3.61
C MET A 193 2.52 5.15 3.15
N ASP A 194 2.45 6.27 2.42
CA ASP A 194 1.19 6.81 1.89
C ASP A 194 0.53 5.84 0.91
N GLU A 195 1.33 5.16 0.07
CA GLU A 195 0.83 4.16 -0.86
C GLU A 195 0.22 2.96 -0.12
N ALA A 196 0.95 2.44 0.88
CA ALA A 196 0.46 1.33 1.69
C ALA A 196 -0.82 1.71 2.46
N ASP A 197 -0.88 2.92 3.02
CA ASP A 197 -2.02 3.43 3.79
C ASP A 197 -3.27 3.65 2.93
N MET A 198 -3.08 4.19 1.72
CA MET A 198 -4.19 4.56 0.82
C MET A 198 -4.76 3.38 0.04
N LEU A 199 -3.94 2.42 -0.34
CA LEU A 199 -4.36 1.35 -1.23
C LEU A 199 -4.69 0.06 -0.51
N SER A 200 -3.98 -0.28 0.58
CA SER A 200 -4.02 -1.64 1.12
C SER A 200 -5.18 -1.86 2.09
N ASP A 201 -5.86 -2.99 1.96
CA ASP A 201 -6.80 -3.47 2.98
C ASP A 201 -6.06 -3.98 4.20
N ARG A 202 -4.93 -4.68 3.98
CA ARG A 202 -4.02 -5.18 5.01
C ARG A 202 -2.59 -4.92 4.59
N VAL A 203 -1.75 -4.61 5.58
CA VAL A 203 -0.33 -4.34 5.37
C VAL A 203 0.50 -5.26 6.24
N ALA A 204 1.43 -5.98 5.61
CA ALA A 204 2.51 -6.70 6.27
C ALA A 204 3.72 -5.78 6.37
N ILE A 205 4.09 -5.40 7.58
CA ILE A 205 5.33 -4.66 7.85
C ILE A 205 6.46 -5.68 7.99
N ILE A 206 7.46 -5.56 7.11
CA ILE A 206 8.57 -6.50 7.01
C ILE A 206 9.90 -5.77 7.22
N ASP A 207 10.76 -6.35 8.04
CA ASP A 207 12.14 -5.92 8.18
C ASP A 207 13.06 -7.14 8.36
N HIS A 208 14.27 -7.08 7.77
CA HIS A 208 15.26 -8.17 7.81
C HIS A 208 14.67 -9.58 7.50
N GLY A 209 13.76 -9.63 6.52
CA GLY A 209 13.14 -10.88 6.08
C GLY A 209 12.11 -11.47 7.04
N GLN A 210 11.71 -10.74 8.07
CA GLN A 210 10.73 -11.17 9.07
C GLN A 210 9.47 -10.32 9.04
N LEU A 211 8.32 -10.94 9.31
CA LEU A 211 7.07 -10.23 9.51
C LEU A 211 7.06 -9.63 10.92
N LEU A 212 7.07 -8.30 11.00
CA LEU A 212 6.94 -7.59 12.26
C LEU A 212 5.48 -7.48 12.69
N LYS A 213 4.60 -7.10 11.77
CA LYS A 213 3.18 -6.96 12.04
C LYS A 213 2.35 -7.09 10.76
N LEU A 214 1.12 -7.56 10.91
CA LEU A 214 0.14 -7.69 9.83
C LEU A 214 -1.24 -7.32 10.35
N ASP A 215 -1.82 -6.25 9.85
CA ASP A 215 -3.21 -5.85 10.10
C ASP A 215 -3.66 -4.81 9.05
N THR A 216 -4.89 -4.28 9.21
CA THR A 216 -5.35 -3.12 8.44
C THR A 216 -4.53 -1.87 8.79
N PRO A 217 -4.31 -0.92 7.86
CA PRO A 217 -3.58 0.33 8.15
C PRO A 217 -4.11 1.04 9.40
N LYS A 218 -5.44 1.11 9.55
CA LYS A 218 -6.07 1.72 10.72
C LYS A 218 -5.64 1.06 12.02
N LYS A 219 -5.66 -0.27 12.12
CA LYS A 219 -5.27 -1.00 13.33
C LYS A 219 -3.77 -0.91 13.60
N LEU A 220 -2.96 -0.93 12.54
CA LEU A 220 -1.52 -0.75 12.68
C LEU A 220 -1.20 0.60 13.32
N LYS A 221 -1.84 1.68 12.86
CA LYS A 221 -1.67 3.03 13.43
C LYS A 221 -2.11 3.14 14.90
N GLN A 222 -3.04 2.28 15.34
CA GLN A 222 -3.46 2.21 16.76
C GLN A 222 -2.45 1.53 17.70
N ILE A 223 -1.47 0.78 17.15
CA ILE A 223 -0.45 0.07 17.95
C ILE A 223 0.45 1.04 18.72
N ILE A 224 0.72 2.21 18.16
CA ILE A 224 1.58 3.25 18.77
C ILE A 224 0.99 3.78 20.08
N GLY A 225 -0.21 3.38 20.44
CA GLY A 225 -0.80 3.53 21.77
C GLY A 225 -1.22 4.94 22.19
N ASN A 226 -0.74 5.97 21.51
CA ASN A 226 -0.94 7.36 21.92
C ASN A 226 -2.11 8.05 21.22
N GLY A 227 -2.67 7.48 20.14
CA GLY A 227 -3.74 8.12 19.35
C GLY A 227 -3.23 9.28 18.49
N ASP A 228 -4.18 9.98 17.88
CA ASP A 228 -3.90 11.20 17.10
C ASP A 228 -3.56 12.35 18.06
N THR A 229 -2.68 13.24 17.64
CA THR A 229 -2.32 14.45 18.40
C THR A 229 -3.12 15.65 17.89
N VAL A 230 -3.89 16.27 18.75
CA VAL A 230 -4.58 17.54 18.48
C VAL A 230 -3.86 18.64 19.23
N GLN A 231 -3.45 19.69 18.51
CA GLN A 231 -2.88 20.90 19.10
C GLN A 231 -3.91 22.03 18.97
N LEU A 232 -4.22 22.68 20.07
CA LEU A 232 -5.13 23.81 20.13
C LEU A 232 -4.38 25.06 20.54
N GLU A 233 -4.50 26.11 19.77
CA GLU A 233 -4.05 27.45 20.11
C GLU A 233 -5.26 28.31 20.47
N LEU A 234 -5.26 28.94 21.64
CA LEU A 234 -6.38 29.72 22.15
C LEU A 234 -6.05 31.21 22.16
N ASP A 235 -7.08 32.05 22.06
CA ASP A 235 -6.93 33.51 22.06
C ASP A 235 -6.52 34.11 23.41
N ASN A 236 -6.79 33.38 24.50
CA ASN A 236 -6.45 33.78 25.86
C ASN A 236 -5.65 32.67 26.52
N SER A 237 -4.31 32.71 26.39
CA SER A 237 -3.41 31.73 26.97
C SER A 237 -3.07 31.93 28.47
N GLU A 238 -3.66 32.95 29.14
CA GLU A 238 -3.27 33.27 30.52
C GLU A 238 -3.66 32.19 31.56
N ASP A 239 -4.65 31.34 31.32
CA ASP A 239 -4.99 30.21 32.20
C ASP A 239 -5.69 29.05 31.47
N ASN A 240 -4.94 28.24 30.76
CA ASN A 240 -5.44 27.03 30.09
C ASN A 240 -5.88 25.92 31.06
N THR A 241 -5.60 26.06 32.36
CA THR A 241 -5.83 25.01 33.39
C THR A 241 -7.30 24.61 33.48
N LYS A 242 -8.23 25.57 33.39
CA LYS A 242 -9.67 25.31 33.44
C LYS A 242 -10.16 24.50 32.24
N ILE A 243 -9.67 24.85 31.06
CA ILE A 243 -10.02 24.18 29.80
C ILE A 243 -9.44 22.77 29.80
N ILE A 244 -8.16 22.60 30.18
CA ILE A 244 -7.49 21.30 30.30
C ILE A 244 -8.29 20.38 31.24
N ASN A 245 -8.74 20.89 32.39
CA ASN A 245 -9.51 20.07 33.33
C ASN A 245 -10.86 19.60 32.79
N LYS A 246 -11.51 20.39 31.93
CA LYS A 246 -12.76 19.99 31.26
C LYS A 246 -12.50 19.02 30.11
N LEU A 247 -11.45 19.25 29.32
CA LEU A 247 -11.05 18.38 28.23
C LEU A 247 -10.64 16.97 28.73
N LYS A 248 -10.19 16.83 29.99
CA LYS A 248 -9.95 15.52 30.61
C LYS A 248 -11.21 14.62 30.67
N GLY A 249 -12.40 15.19 30.55
CA GLY A 249 -13.66 14.44 30.49
C GLY A 249 -14.00 13.84 29.13
N ILE A 250 -13.20 14.11 28.10
CA ILE A 250 -13.45 13.57 26.74
C ILE A 250 -13.12 12.08 26.74
N SER A 251 -14.01 11.28 26.15
CA SER A 251 -13.80 9.84 26.00
C SER A 251 -12.61 9.56 25.08
N ASP A 252 -11.86 8.49 25.38
CA ASP A 252 -10.71 8.02 24.61
C ASP A 252 -9.50 8.99 24.62
N LEU A 253 -9.47 9.93 25.55
CA LEU A 253 -8.32 10.81 25.79
C LEU A 253 -7.22 10.01 26.50
N ASN A 254 -6.08 9.85 25.86
CA ASN A 254 -4.93 9.15 26.42
C ASN A 254 -4.02 10.08 27.23
N ASN A 255 -3.82 11.29 26.75
CA ASN A 255 -2.99 12.30 27.41
C ASN A 255 -3.46 13.73 27.06
N ILE A 256 -3.19 14.67 27.96
CA ILE A 256 -3.38 16.11 27.75
C ILE A 256 -2.33 16.88 28.54
N PHE A 257 -1.66 17.79 27.87
CA PHE A 257 -0.65 18.66 28.49
C PHE A 257 -0.54 19.98 27.72
N GLU A 258 0.14 20.95 28.32
CA GLU A 258 0.43 22.23 27.70
C GLU A 258 1.90 22.28 27.32
N ALA A 259 2.18 22.74 26.09
CA ALA A 259 3.52 23.00 25.58
C ALA A 259 3.47 24.18 24.60
N ASP A 260 4.42 25.09 24.67
CA ASP A 260 4.55 26.25 23.79
C ASP A 260 3.25 27.06 23.65
N GLU A 261 2.56 27.32 24.77
CA GLU A 261 1.28 28.04 24.87
C GLU A 261 0.11 27.34 24.14
N LYS A 262 0.28 26.08 23.73
CA LYS A 262 -0.76 25.25 23.09
C LYS A 262 -1.19 24.12 24.00
N ILE A 263 -2.49 23.79 23.94
CA ILE A 263 -3.01 22.57 24.57
C ILE A 263 -2.82 21.41 23.61
N ILE A 264 -2.14 20.38 24.05
CA ILE A 264 -1.89 19.17 23.29
C ILE A 264 -2.73 18.05 23.87
N LEU A 265 -3.64 17.50 23.05
CA LEU A 265 -4.43 16.32 23.40
C LEU A 265 -3.94 15.14 22.56
N VAL A 266 -3.85 13.98 23.20
CA VAL A 266 -3.54 12.73 22.52
C VAL A 266 -4.73 11.79 22.75
N LEU A 267 -5.47 11.47 21.67
CA LEU A 267 -6.72 10.72 21.76
C LEU A 267 -6.98 9.87 20.52
N LEU A 268 -7.77 8.81 20.67
CA LEU A 268 -8.16 7.95 19.56
C LEU A 268 -9.27 8.63 18.72
N ASP A 269 -9.20 8.44 17.39
CA ASP A 269 -10.19 8.96 16.44
C ASP A 269 -10.42 10.49 16.60
N ALA A 270 -9.34 11.29 16.74
CA ALA A 270 -9.39 12.74 17.04
C ALA A 270 -10.37 13.52 16.15
N VAL A 271 -10.41 13.22 14.85
CA VAL A 271 -11.30 13.92 13.89
C VAL A 271 -12.78 13.79 14.30
N LYS A 272 -13.18 12.63 14.82
CA LYS A 272 -14.56 12.43 15.28
C LYS A 272 -14.90 13.19 16.57
N LYS A 273 -13.87 13.45 17.37
CA LYS A 273 -13.99 14.15 18.67
C LYS A 273 -13.86 15.66 18.54
N LEU A 274 -13.43 16.16 17.39
CA LEU A 274 -13.27 17.59 17.18
C LEU A 274 -14.52 18.42 17.53
N PRO A 275 -15.75 18.07 17.12
CA PRO A 275 -16.92 18.83 17.50
C PRO A 275 -17.10 18.98 19.01
N ASP A 276 -16.84 17.90 19.78
CA ASP A 276 -16.94 17.90 21.22
C ASP A 276 -15.84 18.77 21.86
N ILE A 277 -14.60 18.70 21.31
CA ILE A 277 -13.46 19.51 21.74
C ILE A 277 -13.78 21.00 21.54
N ILE A 278 -14.20 21.38 20.33
CA ILE A 278 -14.53 22.76 19.97
C ILE A 278 -15.65 23.29 20.89
N HIS A 279 -16.73 22.52 21.04
CA HIS A 279 -17.85 22.93 21.89
C HIS A 279 -17.44 23.12 23.36
N LEU A 280 -16.58 22.25 23.89
CA LEU A 280 -16.05 22.39 25.24
C LEU A 280 -15.18 23.63 25.42
N VAL A 281 -14.36 23.99 24.44
CA VAL A 281 -13.52 25.18 24.51
C VAL A 281 -14.39 26.44 24.41
N GLU A 282 -15.26 26.54 23.39
CA GLU A 282 -16.09 27.72 23.16
C GLU A 282 -17.11 27.96 24.27
N SER A 283 -17.65 26.90 24.90
CA SER A 283 -18.58 27.04 26.03
C SER A 283 -17.92 27.55 27.31
N ASN A 284 -16.61 27.80 27.31
CA ASN A 284 -15.82 28.32 28.42
C ASN A 284 -15.18 29.69 28.14
N ASP A 285 -15.80 30.48 27.28
CA ASP A 285 -15.40 31.86 26.92
C ASP A 285 -14.00 31.97 26.29
N SER A 286 -13.47 30.86 25.76
CA SER A 286 -12.22 30.85 25.00
C SER A 286 -12.49 30.58 23.55
N LYS A 287 -11.74 31.24 22.66
CA LYS A 287 -11.82 31.03 21.22
C LYS A 287 -10.61 30.28 20.74
N ILE A 288 -10.84 29.37 19.83
CA ILE A 288 -9.78 28.62 19.17
C ILE A 288 -9.24 29.50 18.03
N VAL A 289 -7.96 29.80 18.05
CA VAL A 289 -7.24 30.55 17.01
C VAL A 289 -6.76 29.61 15.93
N ASP A 290 -6.20 28.45 16.32
CA ASP A 290 -5.74 27.41 15.39
C ASP A 290 -5.97 26.02 15.95
N ILE A 291 -6.26 25.08 15.05
CA ILE A 291 -6.33 23.64 15.36
C ILE A 291 -5.47 22.90 14.34
N SER A 292 -4.50 22.17 14.82
CA SER A 292 -3.78 21.20 14.01
C SER A 292 -3.96 19.78 14.52
N ILE A 293 -4.14 18.84 13.59
CA ILE A 293 -4.26 17.41 13.91
C ILE A 293 -3.16 16.67 13.21
N ARG A 294 -2.33 15.99 13.99
CA ARG A 294 -1.36 15.04 13.49
C ARG A 294 -1.87 13.64 13.78
N GLN A 295 -2.31 12.94 12.74
CA GLN A 295 -2.66 11.53 12.85
C GLN A 295 -1.39 10.67 12.84
N ASN A 296 -1.44 9.53 13.56
CA ASN A 296 -0.39 8.54 13.46
C ASN A 296 -0.30 8.02 12.02
N THR A 297 0.90 7.89 11.52
CA THR A 297 1.20 7.38 10.18
C THR A 297 1.75 5.95 10.27
N LEU A 298 1.80 5.24 9.15
CA LEU A 298 2.51 3.95 9.09
C LEU A 298 4.03 4.13 9.29
N GLU A 299 4.57 5.33 9.06
CA GLU A 299 5.96 5.66 9.38
C GLU A 299 6.20 5.62 10.88
N ASP A 300 5.33 6.25 11.66
CA ASP A 300 5.40 6.21 13.12
C ASP A 300 5.33 4.75 13.63
N VAL A 301 4.46 3.91 13.03
CA VAL A 301 4.39 2.47 13.35
C VAL A 301 5.70 1.76 13.05
N PHE A 302 6.29 2.03 11.89
CA PHE A 302 7.55 1.40 11.50
C PHE A 302 8.69 1.79 12.45
N ILE A 303 8.79 3.09 12.81
CA ILE A 303 9.78 3.60 13.76
C ILE A 303 9.61 2.92 15.13
N GLU A 304 8.38 2.82 15.62
CA GLU A 304 8.09 2.16 16.91
C GLU A 304 8.50 0.68 16.91
N LEU A 305 8.19 -0.05 15.83
CA LEU A 305 8.51 -1.47 15.73
C LEU A 305 9.99 -1.76 15.52
N THR A 306 10.76 -0.86 14.91
CA THR A 306 12.16 -1.10 14.52
C THR A 306 13.17 -0.25 15.28
N GLY A 307 12.73 0.83 15.96
CA GLY A 307 13.59 1.82 16.59
C GLY A 307 14.39 2.69 15.61
N ARG A 308 14.02 2.71 14.32
CA ARG A 308 14.73 3.46 13.28
C ARG A 308 13.79 3.89 12.15
N GLN A 309 14.10 5.01 11.51
CA GLN A 309 13.40 5.46 10.31
C GLN A 309 13.67 4.52 9.12
N LEU A 310 12.74 4.49 8.16
CA LEU A 310 13.00 3.85 6.87
C LEU A 310 14.23 4.52 6.24
N ARG A 311 15.20 3.71 5.91
CA ARG A 311 16.34 4.19 5.12
C ARG A 311 15.88 4.32 3.67
N GLU A 312 16.07 5.51 3.11
CA GLU A 312 15.92 5.76 1.68
C GLU A 312 16.81 4.85 0.82
#